data_0a12ed902fbe83d5041e6dfcc8d79210
#
_entry.id   0a12ed902fbe83d5041e6dfcc8d79210
#
_cell.length_a   1.000
_cell.length_b   1.000
_cell.length_c   1.000
_cell.angle_alpha   90.00
_cell.angle_beta   90.00
_cell.angle_gamma   90.00
#
_symmetry.space_group_name_H-M   'P 1'
#
loop_
_entity.id
_entity.type
_entity.pdbx_description
1 polymer ?
#
loop_
_entity_poly.entity_id
_entity_poly.type
_entity_poly.pdbx_seq_one_letter_code
_entity_poly.pdbx_strand_id
1 'polypeptide(L)'
;MFDFIEDNKSWRPSSGYYLFNQFKSSLKINDKQNLNESYEIILEPYKKKWIPSLKNSKIASNYTEISEDYFNQTFVSRNLIDRNKQVRFEKIKTNISLGEDLRNYYVSTPKNISYKLKRWVSENNNSTQIEFLNKIYKKFSKGDYYYNLNPQNIIGNDYESFFFDIKEGYCEHYAATFVLLARLANIPSRIVTGYYGGELNDVGNFYSFKQKDTHAWTEIW
;
A
#
# COMPACT_ATOMS: atom_id res chain seq x y z
N MET A 1 -0.54 -5.12 1.40
CA MET A 1 0.67 -4.47 1.89
C MET A 1 1.88 -5.32 1.54
N PHE A 2 3.00 -4.70 1.28
CA PHE A 2 4.24 -5.40 0.94
C PHE A 2 5.35 -4.96 1.88
N ASP A 3 6.10 -5.95 2.37
CA ASP A 3 7.31 -5.73 3.14
C ASP A 3 8.54 -5.94 2.29
N PHE A 4 9.57 -5.23 2.61
CA PHE A 4 10.86 -5.41 1.96
C PHE A 4 11.56 -6.66 2.51
N ILE A 5 12.15 -7.46 1.61
CA ILE A 5 12.88 -8.67 2.00
C ILE A 5 14.37 -8.41 2.03
N GLU A 6 15.07 -9.13 2.90
CA GLU A 6 16.50 -8.99 3.14
C GLU A 6 17.41 -9.23 1.91
N ASP A 7 16.92 -9.90 0.85
CA ASP A 7 17.65 -10.15 -0.39
C ASP A 7 17.73 -8.96 -1.35
N ASN A 8 17.20 -7.81 -0.96
CA ASN A 8 17.28 -6.50 -1.63
C ASN A 8 16.62 -6.38 -3.00
N LYS A 9 15.82 -7.32 -3.43
CA LYS A 9 15.29 -7.31 -4.81
C LYS A 9 13.79 -7.45 -4.95
N SER A 10 13.04 -7.65 -3.88
CA SER A 10 11.60 -7.82 -4.00
C SER A 10 10.82 -7.28 -2.81
N TRP A 11 9.65 -6.71 -3.09
CA TRP A 11 8.63 -6.45 -2.10
C TRP A 11 7.70 -7.66 -2.05
N ARG A 12 7.44 -8.20 -0.86
CA ARG A 12 6.49 -9.30 -0.68
C ARG A 12 5.30 -8.86 0.13
N PRO A 13 4.14 -9.51 -0.04
CA PRO A 13 3.02 -9.29 0.86
C PRO A 13 3.46 -9.58 2.30
N SER A 14 3.24 -8.62 3.18
CA SER A 14 3.46 -8.84 4.61
C SER A 14 2.50 -9.90 5.11
N SER A 15 2.95 -10.82 5.96
CA SER A 15 2.03 -11.65 6.72
C SER A 15 1.46 -10.80 7.86
N GLY A 16 0.36 -10.10 7.58
CA GLY A 16 -0.25 -9.16 8.50
C GLY A 16 -0.53 -9.73 9.89
N TYR A 17 -0.83 -11.04 9.97
CA TYR A 17 -1.03 -11.73 11.25
C TYR A 17 0.25 -11.76 12.12
N TYR A 18 1.41 -12.03 11.50
CA TYR A 18 2.69 -12.05 12.22
C TYR A 18 3.05 -10.65 12.71
N LEU A 19 2.94 -9.66 11.85
CA LEU A 19 3.23 -8.27 12.20
C LEU A 19 2.24 -7.71 13.23
N PHE A 20 0.96 -8.05 13.13
CA PHE A 20 -0.04 -7.66 14.12
C PHE A 20 0.32 -8.16 15.52
N ASN A 21 0.71 -9.43 15.66
CA ASN A 21 1.11 -9.97 16.97
C ASN A 21 2.41 -9.33 17.50
N GLN A 22 3.34 -9.00 16.61
CA GLN A 22 4.60 -8.37 16.99
C GLN A 22 4.41 -6.90 17.42
N PHE A 23 3.53 -6.15 16.76
CA PHE A 23 3.37 -4.72 16.95
C PHE A 23 2.01 -4.29 17.54
N LYS A 24 1.23 -5.21 18.06
CA LYS A 24 -0.11 -4.94 18.59
C LYS A 24 -0.15 -3.82 19.63
N SER A 25 0.86 -3.74 20.47
CA SER A 25 1.01 -2.68 21.49
C SER A 25 1.39 -1.32 20.92
N SER A 26 1.97 -1.29 19.72
CA SER A 26 2.45 -0.08 19.05
C SER A 26 1.40 0.58 18.15
N LEU A 27 0.25 -0.09 17.92
CA LEU A 27 -0.90 0.47 17.22
C LEU A 27 -1.84 1.14 18.22
N LYS A 28 -1.88 2.45 18.18
CA LYS A 28 -2.89 3.22 18.94
C LYS A 28 -4.05 3.53 17.99
N ILE A 29 -5.14 2.79 18.14
CA ILE A 29 -6.41 3.10 17.47
C ILE A 29 -7.19 3.98 18.44
N ASN A 30 -7.17 5.27 18.19
CA ASN A 30 -7.94 6.25 18.94
C ASN A 30 -9.33 6.34 18.30
N ASP A 31 -10.37 6.14 19.10
CA ASP A 31 -11.79 6.31 18.76
C ASP A 31 -12.30 5.61 17.48
N LYS A 32 -12.94 4.44 17.68
CA LYS A 32 -13.81 3.83 16.65
C LYS A 32 -15.20 4.44 16.76
N GLN A 33 -15.53 5.39 15.89
CA GLN A 33 -16.88 5.89 15.77
C GLN A 33 -17.55 5.30 14.54
N ASN A 34 -18.69 4.63 14.72
CA ASN A 34 -19.53 4.16 13.63
C ASN A 34 -20.14 5.36 12.89
N LEU A 35 -20.01 5.39 11.58
CA LEU A 35 -20.54 6.46 10.73
C LEU A 35 -21.97 6.16 10.22
N ASN A 36 -22.58 5.04 10.62
CA ASN A 36 -23.89 4.56 10.13
C ASN A 36 -23.98 4.40 8.61
N GLU A 37 -22.84 4.30 7.93
CA GLU A 37 -22.73 4.05 6.51
C GLU A 37 -22.29 2.61 6.29
N SER A 38 -22.93 1.91 5.34
CA SER A 38 -22.54 0.54 4.97
C SER A 38 -22.48 0.39 3.46
N TYR A 39 -21.68 -0.57 3.02
CA TYR A 39 -21.57 -0.96 1.62
C TYR A 39 -21.34 -2.47 1.53
N GLU A 40 -21.58 -3.03 0.35
CA GLU A 40 -21.37 -4.44 0.07
C GLU A 40 -20.37 -4.60 -1.08
N ILE A 41 -19.56 -5.65 -0.98
CA ILE A 41 -18.67 -6.08 -2.05
C ILE A 41 -19.08 -7.48 -2.46
N ILE A 42 -19.28 -7.67 -3.76
CA ILE A 42 -19.48 -8.98 -4.38
C ILE A 42 -18.17 -9.35 -5.06
N LEU A 43 -17.57 -10.44 -4.61
CA LEU A 43 -16.34 -10.97 -5.14
C LEU A 43 -16.65 -12.13 -6.07
N GLU A 44 -16.17 -12.06 -7.31
CA GLU A 44 -16.12 -13.19 -8.21
C GLU A 44 -15.01 -14.17 -7.78
N PRO A 45 -15.06 -15.45 -8.21
CA PRO A 45 -14.02 -16.43 -7.89
C PRO A 45 -12.66 -16.01 -8.47
N TYR A 46 -11.68 -15.79 -7.61
CA TYR A 46 -10.32 -15.41 -8.05
C TYR A 46 -9.21 -16.19 -7.33
N LYS A 47 -9.58 -17.23 -6.60
CA LYS A 47 -8.68 -18.21 -5.96
C LYS A 47 -7.62 -17.58 -5.04
N LYS A 48 -7.97 -16.47 -4.37
CA LYS A 48 -7.17 -15.81 -3.33
C LYS A 48 -7.98 -15.72 -2.04
N LYS A 49 -7.33 -15.29 -0.97
CA LYS A 49 -7.97 -15.11 0.35
C LYS A 49 -8.22 -13.65 0.71
N TRP A 50 -7.58 -12.71 0.04
CA TRP A 50 -7.68 -11.29 0.34
C TRP A 50 -9.03 -10.74 -0.10
N ILE A 51 -9.63 -9.91 0.75
CA ILE A 51 -10.89 -9.23 0.47
C ILE A 51 -10.60 -7.73 0.43
N PRO A 52 -10.77 -7.08 -0.73
CA PRO A 52 -10.61 -5.63 -0.83
C PRO A 52 -11.68 -4.92 0.00
N SER A 53 -11.35 -3.74 0.50
CA SER A 53 -12.29 -2.90 1.24
C SER A 53 -11.96 -1.44 1.04
N LEU A 54 -12.92 -0.57 1.31
CA LEU A 54 -12.64 0.86 1.44
C LEU A 54 -11.85 1.11 2.73
N LYS A 55 -11.00 2.14 2.71
CA LYS A 55 -10.26 2.55 3.90
C LYS A 55 -11.23 2.89 5.06
N ASN A 56 -10.80 2.62 6.29
CA ASN A 56 -11.59 2.83 7.48
C ASN A 56 -12.93 2.09 7.46
N SER A 57 -12.88 0.80 7.23
CA SER A 57 -14.03 -0.10 7.25
C SER A 57 -13.84 -1.21 8.26
N LYS A 58 -14.92 -1.73 8.77
CA LYS A 58 -14.98 -2.98 9.54
C LYS A 58 -15.98 -3.93 8.91
N ILE A 59 -15.82 -5.21 9.13
CA ILE A 59 -16.79 -6.21 8.70
C ILE A 59 -18.05 -6.09 9.57
N ALA A 60 -19.23 -6.16 8.94
CA ALA A 60 -20.48 -6.31 9.65
C ALA A 60 -20.53 -7.69 10.34
N SER A 61 -21.16 -7.73 11.50
CA SER A 61 -21.05 -8.79 12.53
C SER A 61 -21.57 -10.17 12.17
N ASN A 62 -21.24 -10.84 11.10
CA ASN A 62 -21.73 -12.20 10.83
C ASN A 62 -20.76 -13.11 10.03
N TYR A 63 -19.50 -12.70 9.89
CA TYR A 63 -18.53 -13.43 9.07
C TYR A 63 -17.43 -14.05 9.92
N THR A 64 -17.71 -15.21 10.53
CA THR A 64 -16.72 -15.93 11.38
C THR A 64 -15.53 -16.48 10.61
N GLU A 65 -15.65 -16.61 9.28
CA GLU A 65 -14.62 -17.10 8.39
C GLU A 65 -13.71 -16.00 7.82
N ILE A 66 -13.97 -14.72 8.14
CA ILE A 66 -13.15 -13.60 7.70
C ILE A 66 -12.45 -13.00 8.91
N SER A 67 -11.13 -12.89 8.84
CA SER A 67 -10.32 -12.20 9.84
C SER A 67 -9.97 -10.79 9.37
N GLU A 68 -10.03 -9.85 10.29
CA GLU A 68 -9.62 -8.47 10.09
C GLU A 68 -8.15 -8.33 10.50
N ASP A 69 -7.32 -7.86 9.57
CA ASP A 69 -5.97 -7.42 9.84
C ASP A 69 -5.95 -5.91 10.02
N TYR A 70 -6.10 -5.49 11.25
CA TYR A 70 -6.15 -4.06 11.60
C TYR A 70 -4.87 -3.31 11.24
N PHE A 71 -3.72 -3.99 11.26
CA PHE A 71 -2.45 -3.39 10.93
C PHE A 71 -2.36 -3.01 9.45
N ASN A 72 -2.75 -3.95 8.61
CA ASN A 72 -2.75 -3.74 7.16
C ASN A 72 -4.04 -3.07 6.66
N GLN A 73 -5.06 -2.96 7.51
CA GLN A 73 -6.42 -2.56 7.12
C GLN A 73 -6.94 -3.41 5.97
N THR A 74 -6.71 -4.72 6.08
CA THR A 74 -7.11 -5.71 5.08
C THR A 74 -7.97 -6.78 5.73
N PHE A 75 -8.68 -7.52 4.89
CA PHE A 75 -9.54 -8.62 5.32
C PHE A 75 -9.11 -9.90 4.62
N VAL A 76 -9.09 -11.00 5.37
CA VAL A 76 -8.61 -12.29 4.86
C VAL A 76 -9.63 -13.38 5.14
N SER A 77 -10.10 -14.04 4.11
CA SER A 77 -10.95 -15.22 4.22
C SER A 77 -10.15 -16.44 4.67
N ARG A 78 -10.72 -17.29 5.53
CA ARG A 78 -10.11 -18.55 5.93
C ARG A 78 -9.87 -19.46 4.73
N ASN A 79 -10.83 -19.51 3.79
CA ASN A 79 -10.77 -20.30 2.58
C ASN A 79 -10.48 -19.44 1.35
N LEU A 80 -10.02 -20.07 0.27
CA LEU A 80 -9.92 -19.42 -1.03
C LEU A 80 -11.32 -18.98 -1.49
N ILE A 81 -11.39 -17.87 -2.19
CA ILE A 81 -12.62 -17.39 -2.81
C ILE A 81 -12.75 -18.07 -4.17
N ASP A 82 -13.43 -19.21 -4.17
CA ASP A 82 -13.64 -20.11 -5.31
C ASP A 82 -15.07 -20.05 -5.90
N ARG A 83 -15.93 -19.27 -5.26
CA ARG A 83 -17.32 -18.97 -5.67
C ARG A 83 -17.65 -17.53 -5.34
N ASN A 84 -18.73 -17.00 -5.91
CA ASN A 84 -19.20 -15.65 -5.59
C ASN A 84 -19.36 -15.49 -4.08
N LYS A 85 -18.78 -14.43 -3.54
CA LYS A 85 -18.84 -14.13 -2.11
C LYS A 85 -19.28 -12.70 -1.90
N GLN A 86 -20.35 -12.51 -1.16
CA GLN A 86 -20.85 -11.20 -0.75
C GLN A 86 -20.37 -10.88 0.65
N VAL A 87 -19.82 -9.71 0.84
CA VAL A 87 -19.31 -9.24 2.13
C VAL A 87 -19.81 -7.83 2.39
N ARG A 88 -20.44 -7.64 3.54
CA ARG A 88 -20.93 -6.34 4.00
C ARG A 88 -19.96 -5.69 4.95
N PHE A 89 -19.71 -4.41 4.72
CA PHE A 89 -18.83 -3.57 5.51
C PHE A 89 -19.58 -2.38 6.09
N GLU A 90 -19.10 -1.90 7.22
CA GLU A 90 -19.52 -0.66 7.84
C GLU A 90 -18.35 0.33 7.84
N LYS A 91 -18.62 1.59 7.55
CA LYS A 91 -17.63 2.67 7.63
C LYS A 91 -17.41 3.06 9.08
N ILE A 92 -16.16 3.26 9.42
CA ILE A 92 -15.75 3.71 10.75
C ILE A 92 -14.84 4.92 10.63
N LYS A 93 -14.90 5.81 11.61
CA LYS A 93 -13.89 6.84 11.78
C LYS A 93 -12.80 6.28 12.69
N THR A 94 -11.57 6.27 12.20
CA THR A 94 -10.41 5.83 13.00
C THR A 94 -9.27 6.82 12.82
N ASN A 95 -8.60 7.15 13.92
CA ASN A 95 -7.30 7.81 13.89
C ASN A 95 -6.26 6.76 14.26
N ILE A 96 -5.39 6.43 13.33
CA ILE A 96 -4.28 5.51 13.56
C ILE A 96 -3.01 6.34 13.74
N SER A 97 -2.40 6.23 14.91
CA SER A 97 -1.06 6.76 15.16
C SER A 97 -0.05 5.63 15.26
N LEU A 98 1.15 5.87 14.75
CA LEU A 98 2.24 4.90 14.85
C LEU A 98 2.92 5.02 16.22
N GLY A 99 2.98 3.91 16.95
CA GLY A 99 3.92 3.76 18.06
C GLY A 99 5.35 3.64 17.55
N GLU A 100 6.32 3.73 18.44
CA GLU A 100 7.74 3.78 18.10
C GLU A 100 8.21 2.56 17.31
N ASP A 101 7.83 1.35 17.73
CA ASP A 101 8.22 0.11 17.04
C ASP A 101 7.74 0.07 15.60
N LEU A 102 6.48 0.47 15.38
CA LEU A 102 5.90 0.55 14.05
C LEU A 102 6.54 1.65 13.20
N ARG A 103 6.83 2.78 13.82
CA ARG A 103 7.57 3.84 13.14
C ARG A 103 8.93 3.31 12.67
N ASN A 104 9.67 2.64 13.54
CA ASN A 104 10.97 2.05 13.22
C ASN A 104 10.87 1.02 12.10
N TYR A 105 9.81 0.20 12.10
CA TYR A 105 9.53 -0.74 11.04
C TYR A 105 9.26 -0.03 9.69
N TYR A 106 8.43 1.03 9.68
CA TYR A 106 8.07 1.74 8.47
C TYR A 106 9.13 2.72 7.94
N VAL A 107 10.19 2.97 8.68
CA VAL A 107 11.38 3.66 8.18
C VAL A 107 12.53 2.70 7.82
N SER A 108 12.37 1.39 8.10
CA SER A 108 13.40 0.41 7.78
C SER A 108 13.63 0.31 6.28
N THR A 109 14.90 0.20 5.91
CA THR A 109 15.35 0.10 4.52
C THR A 109 16.23 -1.14 4.33
N PRO A 110 16.39 -1.63 3.09
CA PRO A 110 17.34 -2.69 2.79
C PRO A 110 18.76 -2.32 3.20
N LYS A 111 19.57 -3.31 3.54
CA LYS A 111 20.98 -3.09 3.92
C LYS A 111 21.83 -2.54 2.77
N ASN A 112 21.59 -3.00 1.55
CA ASN A 112 22.43 -2.74 0.38
C ASN A 112 21.79 -1.69 -0.55
N ILE A 113 21.41 -0.53 -0.02
CA ILE A 113 20.96 0.59 -0.85
C ILE A 113 22.16 1.32 -1.43
N SER A 114 22.06 1.68 -2.71
CA SER A 114 23.11 2.35 -3.41
C SER A 114 23.50 3.67 -2.76
N TYR A 115 24.78 4.01 -2.87
CA TYR A 115 25.30 5.30 -2.42
C TYR A 115 24.64 6.47 -3.15
N LYS A 116 24.33 6.31 -4.44
CA LYS A 116 23.72 7.33 -5.29
C LYS A 116 22.33 7.75 -4.81
N LEU A 117 21.48 6.78 -4.40
CA LEU A 117 20.17 7.06 -3.79
C LEU A 117 20.30 7.76 -2.43
N LYS A 118 21.17 7.24 -1.55
CA LYS A 118 21.43 7.86 -0.24
C LYS A 118 21.91 9.30 -0.36
N ARG A 119 22.84 9.54 -1.27
CA ARG A 119 23.37 10.87 -1.56
C ARG A 119 22.28 11.82 -2.06
N TRP A 120 21.46 11.37 -3.01
CA TRP A 120 20.35 12.18 -3.51
C TRP A 120 19.40 12.57 -2.38
N VAL A 121 19.05 11.66 -1.49
CA VAL A 121 18.21 11.95 -0.33
C VAL A 121 18.89 12.97 0.59
N SER A 122 20.16 12.80 0.95
CA SER A 122 20.88 13.73 1.83
C SER A 122 20.99 15.14 1.25
N GLU A 123 21.16 15.28 -0.05
CA GLU A 123 21.24 16.57 -0.75
C GLU A 123 19.88 17.27 -0.88
N ASN A 124 18.77 16.53 -0.84
CA ASN A 124 17.42 17.05 -1.08
C ASN A 124 16.54 17.14 0.18
N ASN A 125 16.91 16.45 1.26
CA ASN A 125 16.15 16.43 2.52
C ASN A 125 16.60 17.54 3.50
N ASN A 126 16.67 18.77 3.00
CA ASN A 126 17.14 19.95 3.78
C ASN A 126 15.97 20.86 4.23
N SER A 127 14.74 20.35 4.18
CA SER A 127 13.52 21.11 4.43
C SER A 127 12.52 20.25 5.24
N THR A 128 11.30 20.70 5.34
CA THR A 128 10.25 19.92 6.01
C THR A 128 9.97 18.59 5.28
N GLN A 129 9.41 17.62 6.01
CA GLN A 129 9.01 16.32 5.41
C GLN A 129 8.09 16.50 4.19
N ILE A 130 7.11 17.40 4.30
CA ILE A 130 6.16 17.68 3.21
C ILE A 130 6.89 18.25 1.98
N GLU A 131 7.83 19.15 2.18
CA GLU A 131 8.60 19.71 1.06
C GLU A 131 9.50 18.67 0.40
N PHE A 132 10.11 17.78 1.18
CA PHE A 132 10.88 16.66 0.64
C PHE A 132 10.00 15.71 -0.19
N LEU A 133 8.84 15.29 0.35
CA LEU A 133 7.90 14.46 -0.38
C LEU A 133 7.40 15.12 -1.66
N ASN A 134 7.16 16.43 -1.62
CA ASN A 134 6.79 17.20 -2.80
C ASN A 134 7.92 17.27 -3.83
N LYS A 135 9.20 17.26 -3.43
CA LYS A 135 10.34 17.17 -4.36
C LYS A 135 10.33 15.83 -5.10
N ILE A 136 10.10 14.71 -4.39
CA ILE A 136 9.97 13.38 -5.02
C ILE A 136 8.80 13.38 -6.00
N TYR A 137 7.62 13.85 -5.54
CA TYR A 137 6.42 13.92 -6.39
C TYR A 137 6.64 14.74 -7.65
N LYS A 138 7.22 15.94 -7.51
CA LYS A 138 7.53 16.82 -8.66
C LYS A 138 8.52 16.18 -9.61
N LYS A 139 9.50 15.43 -9.10
CA LYS A 139 10.46 14.73 -9.94
C LYS A 139 9.76 13.69 -10.81
N PHE A 140 8.81 12.92 -10.26
CA PHE A 140 8.04 11.94 -11.02
C PHE A 140 7.01 12.58 -11.98
N SER A 141 6.31 13.64 -11.53
CA SER A 141 5.20 14.23 -12.30
C SER A 141 5.63 15.25 -13.36
N LYS A 142 6.80 15.88 -13.20
CA LYS A 142 7.32 16.92 -14.11
C LYS A 142 8.66 16.56 -14.75
N GLY A 143 9.25 15.43 -14.37
CA GLY A 143 10.46 14.90 -14.95
C GLY A 143 10.21 14.09 -16.21
N ASP A 144 11.27 13.51 -16.72
CA ASP A 144 11.24 12.68 -17.94
C ASP A 144 10.83 11.24 -17.61
N TYR A 145 9.75 11.07 -16.80
CA TYR A 145 9.25 9.73 -16.42
C TYR A 145 8.04 9.34 -17.26
N TYR A 146 8.04 8.08 -17.71
CA TYR A 146 6.99 7.54 -18.57
C TYR A 146 6.33 6.34 -17.89
N TYR A 147 5.00 6.34 -17.90
CA TYR A 147 4.23 5.20 -17.43
C TYR A 147 4.08 4.15 -18.54
N ASN A 148 4.63 2.96 -18.32
CA ASN A 148 4.54 1.84 -19.26
C ASN A 148 4.31 0.55 -18.48
N LEU A 149 3.30 -0.23 -18.90
CA LEU A 149 2.98 -1.52 -18.28
C LEU A 149 3.99 -2.62 -18.63
N ASN A 150 4.75 -2.45 -19.71
CA ASN A 150 5.80 -3.36 -20.15
C ASN A 150 7.13 -2.60 -20.32
N PRO A 151 7.71 -2.09 -19.22
CA PRO A 151 8.95 -1.32 -19.30
C PRO A 151 10.07 -2.22 -19.82
N GLN A 152 10.80 -1.69 -20.81
CA GLN A 152 12.00 -2.35 -21.32
C GLN A 152 13.16 -2.05 -20.36
N ASN A 153 14.04 -3.05 -20.14
CA ASN A 153 15.31 -2.90 -19.41
C ASN A 153 15.25 -2.74 -17.88
N ILE A 154 14.09 -2.83 -17.23
CA ILE A 154 14.09 -2.96 -15.77
C ILE A 154 14.23 -4.44 -15.41
N ILE A 155 15.40 -4.82 -14.89
CA ILE A 155 15.64 -6.17 -14.37
C ILE A 155 15.28 -6.18 -12.87
N GLY A 156 14.11 -6.69 -12.55
CA GLY A 156 13.63 -6.76 -11.18
C GLY A 156 13.31 -5.37 -10.57
N ASN A 157 13.61 -5.19 -9.30
CA ASN A 157 13.33 -3.96 -8.56
C ASN A 157 14.57 -3.05 -8.45
N ASP A 158 15.18 -2.74 -9.58
CA ASP A 158 16.31 -1.82 -9.62
C ASP A 158 15.81 -0.37 -9.51
N TYR A 159 15.59 0.08 -8.27
CA TYR A 159 15.09 1.42 -7.95
C TYR A 159 16.07 2.52 -8.35
N GLU A 160 17.37 2.24 -8.35
CA GLU A 160 18.37 3.21 -8.77
C GLU A 160 18.29 3.47 -10.26
N SER A 161 18.33 2.40 -11.07
CA SER A 161 18.18 2.51 -12.52
C SER A 161 16.86 3.14 -12.92
N PHE A 162 15.75 2.76 -12.26
CA PHE A 162 14.46 3.41 -12.48
C PHE A 162 14.51 4.91 -12.17
N PHE A 163 15.09 5.28 -11.02
CA PHE A 163 15.07 6.67 -10.56
C PHE A 163 15.99 7.61 -11.32
N PHE A 164 17.15 7.13 -11.78
CA PHE A 164 18.13 8.01 -12.42
C PHE A 164 18.21 7.85 -13.93
N ASP A 165 18.08 6.61 -14.44
CA ASP A 165 18.49 6.28 -15.77
C ASP A 165 17.32 5.90 -16.69
N ILE A 166 16.54 4.89 -16.36
CA ILE A 166 15.49 4.33 -17.21
C ILE A 166 14.25 5.22 -17.24
N LYS A 167 13.78 5.66 -16.07
CA LYS A 167 12.62 6.55 -15.88
C LYS A 167 11.32 6.07 -16.52
N GLU A 168 11.24 4.79 -16.84
CA GLU A 168 10.09 4.14 -17.43
C GLU A 168 9.63 2.99 -16.54
N GLY A 169 8.35 2.93 -16.18
CA GLY A 169 7.83 1.91 -15.30
C GLY A 169 6.33 2.03 -15.08
N TYR A 170 5.77 1.14 -14.26
CA TYR A 170 4.37 1.16 -13.88
C TYR A 170 4.20 1.45 -12.37
N CYS A 171 2.98 1.45 -11.88
CA CYS A 171 2.64 1.92 -10.52
C CYS A 171 3.55 1.38 -9.40
N GLU A 172 3.96 0.11 -9.48
CA GLU A 172 4.84 -0.49 -8.47
C GLU A 172 6.23 0.17 -8.44
N HIS A 173 6.82 0.50 -9.58
CA HIS A 173 8.13 1.15 -9.65
C HIS A 173 8.09 2.54 -9.00
N TYR A 174 7.03 3.32 -9.31
CA TYR A 174 6.83 4.65 -8.72
C TYR A 174 6.58 4.56 -7.22
N ALA A 175 5.63 3.72 -6.80
CA ALA A 175 5.26 3.59 -5.40
C ALA A 175 6.43 3.06 -4.54
N ALA A 176 7.14 2.02 -5.02
CA ALA A 176 8.25 1.42 -4.30
C ALA A 176 9.44 2.36 -4.17
N THR A 177 9.78 3.07 -5.25
CA THR A 177 10.87 4.06 -5.21
C THR A 177 10.51 5.24 -4.31
N PHE A 178 9.27 5.71 -4.35
CA PHE A 178 8.80 6.77 -3.45
C PHE A 178 8.93 6.35 -1.98
N VAL A 179 8.46 5.15 -1.63
CA VAL A 179 8.58 4.60 -0.27
C VAL A 179 10.04 4.48 0.15
N LEU A 180 10.90 3.98 -0.72
CA LEU A 180 12.32 3.83 -0.43
C LEU A 180 12.98 5.17 -0.11
N LEU A 181 12.72 6.20 -0.92
CA LEU A 181 13.25 7.55 -0.71
C LEU A 181 12.70 8.20 0.56
N ALA A 182 11.40 8.02 0.84
CA ALA A 182 10.78 8.50 2.08
C ALA A 182 11.41 7.84 3.31
N ARG A 183 11.60 6.51 3.28
CA ARG A 183 12.25 5.77 4.38
C ARG A 183 13.71 6.16 4.59
N LEU A 184 14.46 6.40 3.53
CA LEU A 184 15.83 6.93 3.59
C LEU A 184 15.88 8.32 4.25
N ALA A 185 14.83 9.10 4.13
CA ALA A 185 14.66 10.38 4.82
C ALA A 185 14.03 10.25 6.22
N ASN A 186 13.95 9.02 6.78
CA ASN A 186 13.32 8.72 8.08
C ASN A 186 11.83 9.09 8.15
N ILE A 187 11.11 9.02 7.03
CA ILE A 187 9.67 9.26 6.94
C ILE A 187 8.96 7.91 6.86
N PRO A 188 8.09 7.57 7.85
CA PRO A 188 7.40 6.29 7.86
C PRO A 188 6.48 6.18 6.66
N SER A 189 6.62 5.10 5.90
CA SER A 189 5.88 4.91 4.66
C SER A 189 5.72 3.44 4.29
N ARG A 190 4.69 3.14 3.48
CA ARG A 190 4.40 1.81 2.96
C ARG A 190 3.84 1.84 1.55
N ILE A 191 4.00 0.73 0.83
CA ILE A 191 3.27 0.48 -0.41
C ILE A 191 1.92 -0.13 -0.07
N VAL A 192 0.88 0.36 -0.69
CA VAL A 192 -0.48 -0.21 -0.65
C VAL A 192 -0.87 -0.63 -2.05
N THR A 193 -1.52 -1.78 -2.16
CA THR A 193 -2.11 -2.26 -3.42
C THR A 193 -3.61 -2.42 -3.26
N GLY A 194 -4.33 -2.17 -4.33
CA GLY A 194 -5.78 -2.24 -4.35
C GLY A 194 -6.32 -1.95 -5.74
N TYR A 195 -7.51 -1.41 -5.81
CA TYR A 195 -8.15 -1.00 -7.05
C TYR A 195 -8.30 0.52 -7.07
N TYR A 196 -8.04 1.13 -8.22
CA TYR A 196 -8.19 2.56 -8.45
C TYR A 196 -9.02 2.80 -9.72
N GLY A 197 -10.12 3.54 -9.58
CA GLY A 197 -11.08 3.76 -10.66
C GLY A 197 -12.34 2.90 -10.49
N GLY A 198 -12.65 2.08 -11.49
CA GLY A 198 -13.88 1.31 -11.58
C GLY A 198 -14.90 1.95 -12.53
N GLU A 199 -15.84 1.17 -13.01
CA GLU A 199 -16.90 1.56 -13.94
C GLU A 199 -18.25 1.54 -13.20
N LEU A 200 -18.97 2.67 -13.22
CA LEU A 200 -20.33 2.71 -12.68
C LEU A 200 -21.28 1.99 -13.64
N ASN A 201 -22.03 1.04 -13.11
CA ASN A 201 -23.16 0.44 -13.80
C ASN A 201 -24.45 1.17 -13.37
N ASP A 202 -24.95 2.07 -14.21
CA ASP A 202 -26.12 2.90 -13.90
C ASP A 202 -27.41 2.09 -13.77
N VAL A 203 -27.51 0.95 -14.44
CA VAL A 203 -28.72 0.09 -14.39
C VAL A 203 -28.78 -0.64 -13.06
N GLY A 204 -27.66 -1.19 -12.61
CA GLY A 204 -27.57 -1.93 -11.35
C GLY A 204 -27.19 -1.08 -10.16
N ASN A 205 -26.83 0.19 -10.37
CA ASN A 205 -26.36 1.14 -9.35
C ASN A 205 -25.21 0.56 -8.49
N PHE A 206 -24.18 0.01 -9.15
CA PHE A 206 -22.98 -0.51 -8.49
C PHE A 206 -21.72 -0.15 -9.28
N TYR A 207 -20.58 -0.12 -8.61
CA TYR A 207 -19.26 0.02 -9.24
C TYR A 207 -18.66 -1.35 -9.53
N SER A 208 -18.18 -1.55 -10.75
CA SER A 208 -17.46 -2.75 -11.19
C SER A 208 -15.96 -2.46 -11.24
N PHE A 209 -15.16 -3.30 -10.58
CA PHE A 209 -13.70 -3.24 -10.57
C PHE A 209 -13.13 -4.49 -11.25
N LYS A 210 -12.24 -4.29 -12.20
CA LYS A 210 -11.61 -5.35 -12.99
C LYS A 210 -10.12 -5.46 -12.63
N GLN A 211 -9.48 -6.53 -13.06
CA GLN A 211 -8.03 -6.72 -12.87
C GLN A 211 -7.20 -5.57 -13.47
N LYS A 212 -7.66 -4.96 -14.56
CA LYS A 212 -7.01 -3.77 -15.16
C LYS A 212 -6.99 -2.54 -14.25
N ASP A 213 -7.88 -2.48 -13.25
CA ASP A 213 -8.00 -1.38 -12.31
C ASP A 213 -7.11 -1.56 -11.07
N THR A 214 -6.31 -2.65 -11.03
CA THR A 214 -5.33 -2.84 -9.97
C THR A 214 -4.26 -1.76 -10.02
N HIS A 215 -3.92 -1.24 -8.84
CA HIS A 215 -2.97 -0.14 -8.70
C HIS A 215 -2.16 -0.27 -7.43
N ALA A 216 -0.98 0.34 -7.43
CA ALA A 216 -0.14 0.49 -6.25
C ALA A 216 0.11 1.96 -5.96
N TRP A 217 0.08 2.34 -4.68
CA TRP A 217 0.38 3.70 -4.23
C TRP A 217 1.14 3.71 -2.92
N THR A 218 1.59 4.89 -2.52
CA THR A 218 2.33 5.11 -1.27
C THR A 218 1.41 5.71 -0.22
N GLU A 219 1.47 5.18 1.00
CA GLU A 219 0.93 5.83 2.20
C GLU A 219 2.07 6.28 3.12
N ILE A 220 1.87 7.44 3.77
CA ILE A 220 2.86 8.13 4.60
C ILE A 220 2.18 8.56 5.91
N TRP A 221 2.92 8.55 7.02
CA TRP A 221 2.52 9.03 8.33
C TRP A 221 3.27 10.25 8.78
#